data_d6c72543fa1b4ecdd039990f8bc8b857
#
_entry.id   d6c72543fa1b4ecdd039990f8bc8b857
#
_cell.length_a   1.000
_cell.length_b   1.000
_cell.length_c   1.000
_cell.angle_alpha   90.00
_cell.angle_beta   90.00
_cell.angle_gamma   90.00
#
_symmetry.space_group_name_H-M   'P 1'
#
loop_
_entity.id
_entity.type
_entity.pdbx_description
1 polymer ?
#
loop_
_entity_poly.entity_id
_entity_poly.type
_entity_poly.pdbx_seq_one_letter_code
_entity_poly.pdbx_strand_id
1 'polypeptide(L)'
;MKEEVNWQPLTFLPQMGYMINGMLDSAKETYEPLRQIKVHDDYTIKRIFEVTGNQVEDEWVYDEQLSRWMKDKVLKSEQRTEIQTLQKRMEELKQVNQKILAIAEEYKSKTIEKIMSKSDAEIGLDFLLGRLK
;
A
#
# COMPACT_ATOMS: atom_id res chain seq x y z
N MET A 1 -7.25 13.33 -14.15
CA MET A 1 -6.53 14.60 -14.00
C MET A 1 -5.69 14.54 -12.73
N LYS A 2 -4.40 14.77 -12.83
CA LYS A 2 -3.55 14.77 -11.63
C LYS A 2 -3.87 16.00 -10.79
N GLU A 3 -4.10 15.78 -9.50
CA GLU A 3 -4.25 16.91 -8.58
C GLU A 3 -2.95 17.70 -8.53
N GLU A 4 -3.08 19.01 -8.42
CA GLU A 4 -1.93 19.89 -8.27
C GLU A 4 -1.33 19.69 -6.88
N VAL A 5 -0.04 19.34 -6.83
CA VAL A 5 0.65 19.09 -5.56
C VAL A 5 1.14 20.41 -4.97
N ASN A 6 0.82 20.61 -3.70
CA ASN A 6 1.31 21.76 -2.93
C ASN A 6 2.66 21.40 -2.28
N TRP A 7 3.76 21.67 -2.98
CA TRP A 7 5.11 21.36 -2.50
C TRP A 7 5.44 22.18 -1.25
N GLN A 8 5.98 21.53 -0.24
CA GLN A 8 6.21 22.11 1.06
C GLN A 8 7.62 22.66 1.23
N PRO A 9 7.80 23.73 2.05
CA PRO A 9 9.13 24.25 2.36
C PRO A 9 9.92 23.25 3.24
N LEU A 10 11.24 23.42 3.29
CA LEU A 10 12.12 22.54 4.05
C LEU A 10 11.78 22.48 5.55
N THR A 11 11.16 23.53 6.09
CA THR A 11 10.68 23.55 7.48
C THR A 11 9.66 22.45 7.80
N PHE A 12 9.04 21.87 6.76
CA PHE A 12 8.10 20.76 6.89
C PHE A 12 8.80 19.40 7.08
N LEU A 13 10.12 19.32 6.98
CA LEU A 13 10.87 18.05 7.03
C LEU A 13 10.57 17.20 8.28
N PRO A 14 10.51 17.75 9.50
CA PRO A 14 10.16 16.93 10.68
C PRO A 14 8.77 16.30 10.56
N GLN A 15 7.80 17.02 10.03
CA GLN A 15 6.44 16.52 9.82
C GLN A 15 6.42 15.42 8.75
N MET A 16 7.19 15.59 7.70
CA MET A 16 7.35 14.58 6.65
C MET A 16 7.91 13.28 7.24
N GLY A 17 8.92 13.38 8.09
CA GLY A 17 9.50 12.24 8.78
C GLY A 17 8.48 11.49 9.61
N TYR A 18 7.67 12.22 10.34
CA TYR A 18 6.59 11.64 11.14
C TYR A 18 5.58 10.89 10.26
N MET A 19 5.19 11.48 9.14
CA MET A 19 4.24 10.88 8.20
C MET A 19 4.79 9.60 7.57
N ILE A 20 6.01 9.64 7.08
CA ILE A 20 6.65 8.47 6.43
C ILE A 20 6.82 7.32 7.42
N ASN A 21 7.31 7.62 8.63
CA ASN A 21 7.46 6.62 9.68
C ASN A 21 6.12 5.97 10.04
N GLY A 22 5.06 6.78 10.15
CA GLY A 22 3.72 6.28 10.43
C GLY A 22 3.20 5.37 9.34
N MET A 23 3.39 5.73 8.08
CA MET A 23 2.98 4.90 6.94
C MET A 23 3.73 3.56 6.92
N LEU A 24 5.04 3.59 7.17
CA LEU A 24 5.86 2.38 7.18
C LEU A 24 5.45 1.44 8.31
N ASP A 25 5.25 1.97 9.51
CA ASP A 25 4.80 1.19 10.66
C ASP A 25 3.44 0.55 10.39
N SER A 26 2.49 1.32 9.85
CA SER A 26 1.16 0.82 9.49
C SER A 26 1.23 -0.28 8.43
N ALA A 27 2.08 -0.12 7.43
CA ALA A 27 2.26 -1.12 6.38
C ALA A 27 2.81 -2.43 6.97
N LYS A 28 3.81 -2.36 7.85
CA LYS A 28 4.37 -3.53 8.52
C LYS A 28 3.34 -4.23 9.40
N GLU A 29 2.53 -3.46 10.13
CA GLU A 29 1.45 -3.99 10.98
C GLU A 29 0.36 -4.69 10.14
N THR A 30 0.12 -4.22 8.93
CA THR A 30 -0.80 -4.87 8.00
C THR A 30 -0.19 -6.15 7.41
N TYR A 31 1.08 -6.09 7.04
CA TYR A 31 1.77 -7.19 6.36
C TYR A 31 1.95 -8.42 7.25
N GLU A 32 2.38 -8.24 8.50
CA GLU A 32 2.72 -9.37 9.38
C GLU A 32 1.56 -10.36 9.58
N PRO A 33 0.36 -9.93 10.00
CA PRO A 33 -0.76 -10.88 10.13
C PRO A 33 -1.23 -11.39 8.76
N LEU A 34 -1.16 -10.57 7.72
CA LEU A 34 -1.62 -10.95 6.39
C LEU A 34 -0.82 -12.14 5.82
N ARG A 35 0.50 -12.14 6.01
CA ARG A 35 1.36 -13.23 5.52
C ARG A 35 1.23 -14.53 6.33
N GLN A 36 0.74 -14.44 7.56
CA GLN A 36 0.61 -15.59 8.47
C GLN A 36 -0.75 -16.28 8.36
N ILE A 37 -1.80 -15.52 8.08
CA ILE A 37 -3.16 -16.03 7.99
C ILE A 37 -3.38 -16.59 6.59
N LYS A 38 -3.86 -17.84 6.50
CA LYS A 38 -4.05 -18.54 5.23
C LYS A 38 -5.40 -18.30 4.57
N VAL A 39 -6.36 -17.78 5.32
CA VAL A 39 -7.72 -17.50 4.82
C VAL A 39 -8.12 -16.09 5.21
N HIS A 40 -8.50 -15.31 4.22
CA HIS A 40 -8.97 -13.94 4.40
C HIS A 40 -10.37 -13.82 3.79
N ASP A 41 -11.24 -13.03 4.42
CA ASP A 41 -12.54 -12.74 3.85
C ASP A 41 -12.42 -11.71 2.71
N ASP A 42 -13.43 -11.66 1.85
CA ASP A 42 -13.45 -10.77 0.69
C ASP A 42 -13.45 -9.29 1.11
N TYR A 43 -14.08 -8.96 2.22
CA TYR A 43 -14.11 -7.60 2.76
C TYR A 43 -12.71 -7.12 3.11
N THR A 44 -11.94 -7.94 3.82
CA THR A 44 -10.55 -7.61 4.21
C THR A 44 -9.68 -7.40 2.98
N ILE A 45 -9.78 -8.29 1.99
CA ILE A 45 -9.02 -8.17 0.74
C ILE A 45 -9.41 -6.89 -0.02
N LYS A 46 -10.68 -6.59 -0.11
CA LYS A 46 -11.17 -5.36 -0.73
C LYS A 46 -10.62 -4.11 -0.03
N ARG A 47 -10.65 -4.09 1.29
CA ARG A 47 -10.08 -2.98 2.07
C ARG A 47 -8.60 -2.79 1.83
N ILE A 48 -7.86 -3.88 1.73
CA ILE A 48 -6.42 -3.83 1.44
C ILE A 48 -6.17 -3.17 0.07
N PHE A 49 -6.91 -3.57 -0.97
CA PHE A 49 -6.78 -2.95 -2.29
C PHE A 49 -7.09 -1.45 -2.25
N GLU A 50 -8.14 -1.05 -1.54
CA GLU A 50 -8.51 0.36 -1.41
C GLU A 50 -7.44 1.17 -0.67
N VAL A 51 -7.04 0.73 0.51
CA VAL A 51 -6.13 1.49 1.39
C VAL A 51 -4.70 1.46 0.85
N THR A 52 -4.17 0.27 0.59
CA THR A 52 -2.79 0.12 0.11
C THR A 52 -2.65 0.63 -1.32
N GLY A 53 -3.64 0.38 -2.17
CA GLY A 53 -3.66 0.89 -3.55
C GLY A 53 -3.60 2.41 -3.61
N ASN A 54 -4.39 3.10 -2.78
CA ASN A 54 -4.35 4.56 -2.71
C ASN A 54 -3.00 5.06 -2.22
N GLN A 55 -2.40 4.39 -1.24
CA GLN A 55 -1.08 4.76 -0.73
C GLN A 55 -0.01 4.60 -1.81
N VAL A 56 -0.06 3.52 -2.59
CA VAL A 56 0.88 3.28 -3.70
C VAL A 56 0.77 4.39 -4.76
N GLU A 57 -0.44 4.84 -5.08
CA GLU A 57 -0.65 5.94 -6.02
C GLU A 57 -0.01 7.24 -5.55
N ASP A 58 0.08 7.46 -4.24
CA ASP A 58 0.60 8.69 -3.65
C ASP A 58 2.10 8.63 -3.30
N GLU A 59 2.73 7.45 -3.37
CA GLU A 59 4.14 7.27 -3.01
C GLU A 59 5.07 8.23 -3.76
N TRP A 60 4.79 8.50 -5.03
CA TRP A 60 5.63 9.38 -5.86
C TRP A 60 5.68 10.82 -5.32
N VAL A 61 4.62 11.27 -4.66
CA VAL A 61 4.56 12.63 -4.09
C VAL A 61 5.63 12.79 -3.01
N TYR A 62 5.75 11.80 -2.14
CA TYR A 62 6.76 11.80 -1.07
C TYR A 62 8.18 11.74 -1.64
N ASP A 63 8.39 10.87 -2.62
CA ASP A 63 9.69 10.75 -3.29
C ASP A 63 10.11 12.07 -3.95
N GLU A 64 9.19 12.70 -4.67
CA GLU A 64 9.47 13.95 -5.36
C GLU A 64 9.74 15.09 -4.37
N GLN A 65 8.97 15.17 -3.29
CA GLN A 65 9.20 16.19 -2.26
C GLN A 65 10.60 16.04 -1.65
N LEU A 66 10.99 14.82 -1.28
CA LEU A 66 12.32 14.56 -0.74
C LEU A 66 13.41 14.90 -1.75
N SER A 67 13.22 14.55 -3.02
CA SER A 67 14.15 14.87 -4.10
C SER A 67 14.30 16.39 -4.28
N ARG A 68 13.20 17.14 -4.21
CA ARG A 68 13.23 18.60 -4.31
C ARG A 68 14.03 19.23 -3.17
N TRP A 69 13.84 18.73 -1.95
CA TRP A 69 14.61 19.22 -0.80
C TRP A 69 16.10 18.90 -0.92
N MET A 70 16.47 17.75 -1.48
CA MET A 70 17.89 17.39 -1.70
C MET A 70 18.61 18.35 -2.64
N LYS A 71 17.89 19.07 -3.48
CA LYS A 71 18.43 20.07 -4.41
C LYS A 71 18.48 21.47 -3.83
N ASP A 72 18.00 21.66 -2.61
CA ASP A 72 17.96 22.97 -1.95
C ASP A 72 19.40 23.42 -1.63
N LYS A 73 19.73 24.64 -2.04
CA LYS A 73 21.07 25.20 -1.91
C LYS A 73 21.45 25.51 -0.47
N VAL A 74 20.45 25.72 0.41
CA VAL A 74 20.69 26.03 1.82
C VAL A 74 20.56 24.81 2.73
N LEU A 75 20.58 23.60 2.14
CA LEU A 75 20.43 22.35 2.86
C LEU A 75 21.62 22.10 3.80
N LYS A 76 21.31 21.94 5.09
CA LYS A 76 22.31 21.61 6.10
C LYS A 76 22.65 20.13 6.05
N SER A 77 23.87 19.77 6.50
CA SER A 77 24.34 18.38 6.53
C SER A 77 23.38 17.45 7.29
N GLU A 78 22.88 17.88 8.43
CA GLU A 78 21.91 17.11 9.23
C GLU A 78 20.61 16.87 8.50
N GLN A 79 20.12 17.89 7.79
CA GLN A 79 18.90 17.80 6.99
C GLN A 79 19.10 16.84 5.82
N ARG A 80 20.25 16.88 5.18
CA ARG A 80 20.59 15.96 4.10
C ARG A 80 20.57 14.51 4.58
N THR A 81 21.15 14.25 5.72
CA THR A 81 21.16 12.90 6.33
C THR A 81 19.76 12.43 6.65
N GLU A 82 18.93 13.31 7.20
CA GLU A 82 17.53 13.00 7.52
C GLU A 82 16.74 12.67 6.25
N ILE A 83 16.90 13.47 5.21
CA ILE A 83 16.22 13.21 3.91
C ILE A 83 16.66 11.87 3.35
N GLN A 84 17.95 11.56 3.37
CA GLN A 84 18.46 10.27 2.87
C GLN A 84 17.88 9.11 3.66
N THR A 85 17.73 9.24 4.97
CA THR A 85 17.08 8.23 5.80
C THR A 85 15.63 8.02 5.38
N LEU A 86 14.91 9.11 5.15
CA LEU A 86 13.51 9.04 4.72
C LEU A 86 13.37 8.44 3.31
N GLN A 87 14.32 8.72 2.42
CA GLN A 87 14.35 8.11 1.09
C GLN A 87 14.49 6.59 1.19
N LYS A 88 15.33 6.10 2.09
CA LYS A 88 15.47 4.64 2.34
C LYS A 88 14.19 4.04 2.90
N ARG A 89 13.53 4.74 3.82
CA ARG A 89 12.26 4.30 4.39
C ARG A 89 11.14 4.27 3.36
N MET A 90 11.13 5.21 2.42
CA MET A 90 10.19 5.18 1.30
C MET A 90 10.41 3.94 0.42
N GLU A 91 11.66 3.57 0.15
CA GLU A 91 11.96 2.33 -0.58
C GLU A 91 11.46 1.09 0.16
N GLU A 92 11.66 1.04 1.47
CA GLU A 92 11.15 -0.05 2.31
C GLU A 92 9.62 -0.09 2.29
N LEU A 93 8.96 1.06 2.41
CA LEU A 93 7.50 1.18 2.33
C LEU A 93 6.96 0.63 1.01
N LYS A 94 7.58 1.01 -0.11
CA LYS A 94 7.20 0.51 -1.44
C LYS A 94 7.28 -1.00 -1.51
N GLN A 95 8.35 -1.58 -0.98
CA GLN A 95 8.53 -3.04 -0.97
C GLN A 95 7.47 -3.74 -0.13
N VAL A 96 7.17 -3.22 1.06
CA VAL A 96 6.14 -3.78 1.93
C VAL A 96 4.77 -3.69 1.27
N ASN A 97 4.43 -2.54 0.68
CA ASN A 97 3.17 -2.35 -0.01
C ASN A 97 3.02 -3.31 -1.21
N GLN A 98 4.08 -3.55 -1.96
CA GLN A 98 4.06 -4.52 -3.07
C GLN A 98 3.81 -5.94 -2.58
N LYS A 99 4.41 -6.32 -1.46
CA LYS A 99 4.18 -7.64 -0.84
C LYS A 99 2.74 -7.78 -0.36
N ILE A 100 2.17 -6.74 0.24
CA ILE A 100 0.76 -6.72 0.67
C ILE A 100 -0.16 -6.92 -0.52
N LEU A 101 0.05 -6.15 -1.59
CA LEU A 101 -0.78 -6.24 -2.80
C LEU A 101 -0.63 -7.60 -3.50
N ALA A 102 0.57 -8.17 -3.49
CA ALA A 102 0.80 -9.49 -4.07
C ALA A 102 -0.01 -10.58 -3.35
N ILE A 103 -0.06 -10.53 -2.02
CA ILE A 103 -0.86 -11.46 -1.23
C ILE A 103 -2.35 -11.26 -1.54
N ALA A 104 -2.81 -10.02 -1.58
CA ALA A 104 -4.20 -9.70 -1.87
C ALA A 104 -4.62 -10.18 -3.27
N GLU A 105 -3.75 -9.99 -4.28
CA GLU A 105 -3.98 -10.48 -5.64
C GLU A 105 -4.07 -12.01 -5.69
N GLU A 106 -3.21 -12.69 -4.96
CA GLU A 106 -3.23 -14.15 -4.88
C GLU A 106 -4.56 -14.67 -4.32
N TYR A 107 -5.07 -14.06 -3.25
CA TYR A 107 -6.34 -14.44 -2.67
C TYR A 107 -7.51 -14.15 -3.60
N LYS A 108 -7.50 -13.02 -4.27
CA LYS A 108 -8.50 -12.65 -5.26
C LYS A 108 -8.55 -13.67 -6.40
N SER A 109 -7.40 -14.06 -6.91
CA SER A 109 -7.26 -15.06 -7.97
C SER A 109 -7.81 -16.42 -7.55
N LYS A 110 -7.47 -16.88 -6.35
CA LYS A 110 -7.96 -18.14 -5.80
C LYS A 110 -9.48 -18.16 -5.66
N THR A 111 -10.09 -17.06 -5.24
CA THR A 111 -11.54 -16.93 -5.12
C THR A 111 -12.20 -17.06 -6.48
N ILE A 112 -11.67 -16.40 -7.50
CA ILE A 112 -12.17 -16.47 -8.88
C ILE A 112 -12.05 -17.90 -9.41
N GLU A 113 -10.89 -18.53 -9.26
CA GLU A 113 -10.65 -19.92 -9.70
C GLU A 113 -11.62 -20.89 -9.03
N LYS A 114 -11.88 -20.72 -7.74
CA LYS A 114 -12.80 -21.56 -6.99
C LYS A 114 -14.22 -21.46 -7.56
N ILE A 115 -14.67 -20.25 -7.93
CA ILE A 115 -15.97 -20.06 -8.56
C ILE A 115 -16.00 -20.67 -9.95
N MET A 116 -14.99 -20.42 -10.77
CA MET A 116 -14.91 -20.91 -12.15
C MET A 116 -14.68 -22.41 -12.26
N SER A 117 -14.17 -23.06 -11.21
CA SER A 117 -13.97 -24.51 -11.21
C SER A 117 -15.27 -25.29 -10.98
N LYS A 118 -16.34 -24.64 -10.54
CA LYS A 118 -17.63 -25.28 -10.35
C LYS A 118 -18.32 -25.52 -11.69
N SER A 119 -18.92 -26.71 -11.85
CA SER A 119 -19.75 -26.98 -13.03
C SER A 119 -21.02 -26.13 -13.00
N ASP A 120 -21.61 -25.89 -14.16
CA ASP A 120 -22.87 -25.15 -14.27
C ASP A 120 -23.97 -25.76 -13.41
N ALA A 121 -24.00 -27.09 -13.32
CA ALA A 121 -24.96 -27.78 -12.48
C ALA A 121 -24.74 -27.51 -11.00
N GLU A 122 -23.47 -27.49 -10.55
CA GLU A 122 -23.13 -27.17 -9.16
C GLU A 122 -23.48 -25.73 -8.83
N ILE A 123 -23.21 -24.80 -9.74
CA ILE A 123 -23.53 -23.38 -9.56
C ILE A 123 -25.05 -23.21 -9.47
N GLY A 124 -25.80 -23.87 -10.36
CA GLY A 124 -27.27 -23.83 -10.34
C GLY A 124 -27.84 -24.41 -9.04
N LEU A 125 -27.31 -25.54 -8.59
CA LEU A 125 -27.73 -26.15 -7.33
C LEU A 125 -27.40 -25.25 -6.14
N ASP A 126 -26.20 -24.67 -6.08
CA ASP A 126 -25.81 -23.75 -5.03
C ASP A 126 -26.73 -22.51 -4.98
N PHE A 127 -27.11 -22.00 -6.14
CA PHE A 127 -28.03 -20.87 -6.26
C PHE A 127 -29.42 -21.24 -5.71
N LEU A 128 -29.95 -22.38 -6.12
CA LEU A 128 -31.27 -22.86 -5.68
C LEU A 128 -31.32 -23.13 -4.17
N LEU A 129 -30.21 -23.57 -3.60
CA LEU A 129 -30.09 -23.83 -2.17
C LEU A 129 -29.70 -22.59 -1.34
N GLY A 130 -29.57 -21.42 -1.99
CA GLY A 130 -29.19 -20.19 -1.32
C GLY A 130 -27.75 -20.08 -0.87
N ARG A 131 -26.86 -20.92 -1.41
CA ARG A 131 -25.43 -20.91 -1.10
C ARG A 131 -24.66 -19.81 -1.83
N LEU A 132 -25.16 -19.39 -2.98
CA LEU A 132 -24.63 -18.28 -3.76
C LEU A 132 -25.64 -17.12 -3.69
N LYS A 133 -25.15 -15.97 -3.25
CA LYS A 133 -25.94 -14.75 -3.19
C LYS A 133 -25.39 -13.71 -4.16
#